data_2c95ac4fa96e0ad1ba27c21d38307284
#
_entry.id   2c95ac4fa96e0ad1ba27c21d38307284
#
_cell.length_a   1.000
_cell.length_b   1.000
_cell.length_c   1.000
_cell.angle_alpha   90.00
_cell.angle_beta   90.00
_cell.angle_gamma   90.00
#
_symmetry.space_group_name_H-M   'P 1'
#
loop_
_entity.id
_entity.type
_entity.pdbx_description
1 polymer ?
#
loop_
_entity_poly.entity_id
_entity_poly.type
_entity_poly.pdbx_seq_one_letter_code
_entity_poly.pdbx_strand_id
1 'polypeptide(L)'
;MADEQTLDTQNPQDAQNAEAGSGEDLAARVHALEEQLAQAQDNALRVAADLQNVRRRAEQDVEKAHKFALEKFANDLLPVVDSLERGLELSDPNDESIRPVREGMELTLKLFHDTLKRYQLEAVDPHGAPFNPEHHQAMALEESTHVEPNSVLKVFQKGYLLSGRLLRPAMVVVSKAPSVAPPSIDEQA
;
A
#
# COMPACT_ATOMS: atom_id res chain seq x y z
N MET A 1 0.90 20.69 -105.22
CA MET A 1 0.36 21.38 -104.13
C MET A 1 0.97 20.73 -102.90
N ALA A 2 1.95 21.44 -102.27
CA ALA A 2 2.67 20.98 -101.13
C ALA A 2 2.03 21.61 -99.87
N ASP A 3 1.64 20.78 -98.91
CA ASP A 3 1.29 21.22 -97.63
C ASP A 3 2.49 21.06 -96.68
N GLU A 4 3.00 22.20 -96.26
CA GLU A 4 4.15 22.35 -95.35
C GLU A 4 3.60 22.37 -93.96
N GLN A 5 3.81 21.26 -93.22
CA GLN A 5 3.52 21.13 -91.83
C GLN A 5 4.56 21.90 -91.01
N THR A 6 4.20 22.99 -90.45
CA THR A 6 5.01 23.75 -89.45
C THR A 6 5.24 22.91 -88.21
N LEU A 7 6.53 22.60 -87.96
CA LEU A 7 7.01 22.06 -86.69
C LEU A 7 6.84 23.13 -85.57
N ASP A 8 5.95 22.84 -84.62
CA ASP A 8 5.77 23.61 -83.41
C ASP A 8 7.02 23.47 -82.50
N THR A 9 7.80 24.53 -82.45
CA THR A 9 8.98 24.61 -81.62
C THR A 9 8.53 24.83 -80.16
N GLN A 10 8.51 23.76 -79.41
CA GLN A 10 8.29 23.81 -77.96
C GLN A 10 9.31 24.75 -77.31
N ASN A 11 8.79 25.79 -76.70
CA ASN A 11 9.54 26.84 -76.02
C ASN A 11 10.36 26.26 -74.86
N PRO A 12 11.70 26.44 -74.84
CA PRO A 12 12.53 25.88 -73.76
C PRO A 12 12.20 26.45 -72.36
N GLN A 13 11.43 27.56 -72.28
CA GLN A 13 10.99 28.17 -71.04
C GLN A 13 9.84 27.36 -70.38
N ASP A 14 9.00 26.68 -71.17
CA ASP A 14 7.91 25.87 -70.63
C ASP A 14 8.39 24.54 -70.00
N ALA A 15 9.49 23.98 -70.53
CA ALA A 15 10.16 22.81 -69.98
C ALA A 15 10.87 23.14 -68.67
N GLN A 16 11.52 24.33 -68.55
CA GLN A 16 12.18 24.75 -67.33
C GLN A 16 11.17 25.08 -66.22
N ASN A 17 10.03 25.65 -66.53
CA ASN A 17 8.96 25.92 -65.57
C ASN A 17 8.26 24.63 -65.04
N ALA A 18 8.11 23.62 -65.93
CA ALA A 18 7.57 22.30 -65.51
C ALA A 18 8.52 21.55 -64.58
N GLU A 19 9.83 21.62 -64.81
CA GLU A 19 10.85 21.01 -63.93
C GLU A 19 10.98 21.74 -62.61
N ALA A 20 10.93 23.09 -62.57
CA ALA A 20 10.94 23.87 -61.36
C ALA A 20 9.71 23.62 -60.48
N GLY A 21 8.53 23.56 -61.07
CA GLY A 21 7.27 23.22 -60.32
C GLY A 21 7.26 21.81 -59.76
N SER A 22 7.87 20.86 -60.43
CA SER A 22 7.99 19.49 -59.94
C SER A 22 9.03 19.35 -58.80
N GLY A 23 10.07 20.18 -58.80
CA GLY A 23 11.10 20.22 -57.76
C GLY A 23 10.58 20.82 -56.46
N GLU A 24 9.77 21.90 -56.55
CA GLU A 24 9.13 22.53 -55.37
C GLU A 24 8.08 21.59 -54.72
N ASP A 25 7.29 20.87 -55.50
CA ASP A 25 6.33 19.88 -55.03
C ASP A 25 7.01 18.71 -54.29
N LEU A 26 8.13 18.23 -54.87
CA LEU A 26 8.95 17.19 -54.24
C LEU A 26 9.57 17.68 -52.92
N ALA A 27 10.11 18.89 -52.86
CA ALA A 27 10.67 19.47 -51.64
C ALA A 27 9.61 19.65 -50.55
N ALA A 28 8.43 20.12 -50.90
CA ALA A 28 7.29 20.24 -49.97
C ALA A 28 6.85 18.85 -49.41
N ARG A 29 6.84 17.83 -50.30
CA ARG A 29 6.50 16.46 -49.91
C ARG A 29 7.54 15.81 -49.02
N VAL A 30 8.83 16.08 -49.24
CA VAL A 30 9.93 15.62 -48.38
C VAL A 30 9.78 16.24 -47.01
N HIS A 31 9.58 17.56 -46.91
CA HIS A 31 9.39 18.26 -45.67
C HIS A 31 8.19 17.73 -44.87
N ALA A 32 7.04 17.50 -45.54
CA ALA A 32 5.86 16.92 -44.90
C ALA A 32 6.09 15.50 -44.38
N LEU A 33 6.86 14.68 -45.11
CA LEU A 33 7.23 13.32 -44.66
C LEU A 33 8.21 13.34 -43.51
N GLU A 34 9.18 14.26 -43.51
CA GLU A 34 10.10 14.46 -42.38
C GLU A 34 9.36 14.88 -41.10
N GLU A 35 8.38 15.78 -41.23
CA GLU A 35 7.54 16.19 -40.09
C GLU A 35 6.70 15.03 -39.56
N GLN A 36 6.09 14.24 -40.44
CA GLN A 36 5.35 13.04 -40.06
C GLN A 36 6.26 11.99 -39.40
N LEU A 37 7.46 11.82 -39.91
CA LEU A 37 8.44 10.90 -39.31
C LEU A 37 8.83 11.36 -37.91
N ALA A 38 9.11 12.66 -37.71
CA ALA A 38 9.44 13.22 -36.40
C ALA A 38 8.28 13.04 -35.39
N GLN A 39 7.04 13.31 -35.82
CA GLN A 39 5.86 13.08 -35.01
C GLN A 39 5.66 11.59 -34.67
N ALA A 40 5.87 10.69 -35.62
CA ALA A 40 5.76 9.27 -35.40
C ALA A 40 6.85 8.75 -34.43
N GLN A 41 8.08 9.27 -34.54
CA GLN A 41 9.15 8.94 -33.61
C GLN A 41 8.87 9.45 -32.18
N ASP A 42 8.39 10.69 -32.01
CA ASP A 42 8.02 11.24 -30.71
C ASP A 42 6.88 10.41 -30.07
N ASN A 43 5.85 10.08 -30.86
CA ASN A 43 4.76 9.24 -30.41
C ASN A 43 5.25 7.84 -30.01
N ALA A 44 6.15 7.22 -30.79
CA ALA A 44 6.72 5.92 -30.48
C ALA A 44 7.53 5.94 -29.16
N LEU A 45 8.33 6.98 -28.94
CA LEU A 45 9.09 7.18 -27.69
C LEU A 45 8.15 7.36 -26.49
N ARG A 46 7.10 8.15 -26.66
CA ARG A 46 6.10 8.35 -25.60
C ARG A 46 5.38 7.05 -25.24
N VAL A 47 4.91 6.31 -26.25
CA VAL A 47 4.26 5.01 -26.05
C VAL A 47 5.22 4.01 -25.39
N ALA A 48 6.48 3.99 -25.78
CA ALA A 48 7.49 3.12 -25.17
C ALA A 48 7.70 3.46 -23.67
N ALA A 49 7.78 4.75 -23.33
CA ALA A 49 7.89 5.21 -21.93
C ALA A 49 6.64 4.84 -21.12
N ASP A 50 5.45 5.04 -21.68
CA ASP A 50 4.19 4.67 -21.03
C ASP A 50 4.10 3.17 -20.79
N LEU A 51 4.48 2.36 -21.77
CA LEU A 51 4.51 0.91 -21.67
C LEU A 51 5.45 0.44 -20.55
N GLN A 52 6.63 1.06 -20.45
CA GLN A 52 7.58 0.77 -19.36
C GLN A 52 7.00 1.13 -17.99
N ASN A 53 6.33 2.27 -17.87
CA ASN A 53 5.67 2.69 -16.63
C ASN A 53 4.53 1.75 -16.24
N VAL A 54 3.68 1.36 -17.19
CA VAL A 54 2.58 0.39 -16.98
C VAL A 54 3.14 -0.96 -16.53
N ARG A 55 4.19 -1.46 -17.21
CA ARG A 55 4.83 -2.71 -16.83
C ARG A 55 5.36 -2.69 -15.41
N ARG A 56 6.11 -1.65 -15.05
CA ARG A 56 6.65 -1.48 -13.69
C ARG A 56 5.53 -1.44 -12.64
N ARG A 57 4.44 -0.73 -12.94
CA ARG A 57 3.27 -0.64 -12.03
C ARG A 57 2.60 -2.01 -11.89
N ALA A 58 2.40 -2.73 -12.98
CA ALA A 58 1.81 -4.07 -12.95
C ALA A 58 2.65 -5.06 -12.12
N GLU A 59 3.97 -5.04 -12.26
CA GLU A 59 4.90 -5.86 -11.45
C GLU A 59 4.76 -5.54 -9.96
N GLN A 60 4.69 -4.25 -9.59
CA GLN A 60 4.46 -3.82 -8.21
C GLN A 60 3.09 -4.23 -7.66
N ASP A 61 2.05 -4.15 -8.48
CA ASP A 61 0.70 -4.50 -8.08
C ASP A 61 0.58 -6.03 -7.88
N VAL A 62 1.23 -6.83 -8.73
CA VAL A 62 1.34 -8.30 -8.55
C VAL A 62 2.08 -8.64 -7.26
N GLU A 63 3.22 -7.98 -6.99
CA GLU A 63 3.98 -8.20 -5.75
C GLU A 63 3.14 -7.86 -4.51
N LYS A 64 2.43 -6.72 -4.52
CA LYS A 64 1.51 -6.34 -3.44
C LYS A 64 0.36 -7.33 -3.29
N ALA A 65 -0.22 -7.77 -4.40
CA ALA A 65 -1.30 -8.76 -4.38
C ALA A 65 -0.84 -10.07 -3.72
N HIS A 66 0.37 -10.55 -4.02
CA HIS A 66 0.94 -11.72 -3.37
C HIS A 66 1.22 -11.52 -1.88
N LYS A 67 1.83 -10.39 -1.50
CA LYS A 67 2.14 -10.09 -0.09
C LYS A 67 0.89 -9.99 0.79
N PHE A 68 -0.20 -9.45 0.26
CA PHE A 68 -1.43 -9.19 1.02
C PHE A 68 -2.60 -10.11 0.65
N ALA A 69 -2.34 -11.17 -0.13
CA ALA A 69 -3.38 -12.15 -0.50
C ALA A 69 -4.11 -12.75 0.70
N LEU A 70 -3.41 -12.89 1.82
CA LEU A 70 -3.93 -13.47 3.05
C LEU A 70 -4.60 -12.46 4.00
N GLU A 71 -4.64 -11.17 3.65
CA GLU A 71 -5.14 -10.11 4.54
C GLU A 71 -6.57 -10.39 5.03
N LYS A 72 -7.48 -10.70 4.11
CA LYS A 72 -8.87 -10.99 4.45
C LYS A 72 -9.00 -12.26 5.28
N PHE A 73 -8.35 -13.34 4.85
CA PHE A 73 -8.35 -14.60 5.58
C PHE A 73 -7.79 -14.46 6.99
N ALA A 74 -6.68 -13.74 7.14
CA ALA A 74 -6.07 -13.47 8.43
C ALA A 74 -7.03 -12.69 9.35
N ASN A 75 -7.67 -11.62 8.85
CA ASN A 75 -8.65 -10.85 9.62
C ASN A 75 -9.83 -11.72 10.12
N ASP A 76 -10.31 -12.63 9.28
CA ASP A 76 -11.41 -13.53 9.65
C ASP A 76 -10.96 -14.61 10.65
N LEU A 77 -9.65 -14.90 10.72
CA LEU A 77 -9.07 -15.92 11.60
C LEU A 77 -8.67 -15.36 12.98
N LEU A 78 -8.31 -14.06 13.07
CA LEU A 78 -7.89 -13.43 14.33
C LEU A 78 -8.90 -13.57 15.48
N PRO A 79 -10.24 -13.50 15.28
CA PRO A 79 -11.21 -13.72 16.35
C PRO A 79 -11.12 -15.11 16.99
N VAL A 80 -10.62 -16.13 16.27
CA VAL A 80 -10.40 -17.47 16.83
C VAL A 80 -9.24 -17.43 17.82
N VAL A 81 -8.15 -16.72 17.49
CA VAL A 81 -7.02 -16.51 18.40
C VAL A 81 -7.48 -15.78 19.65
N ASP A 82 -8.22 -14.68 19.48
CA ASP A 82 -8.74 -13.88 20.60
C ASP A 82 -9.62 -14.71 21.53
N SER A 83 -10.41 -15.64 20.96
CA SER A 83 -11.27 -16.54 21.76
C SER A 83 -10.45 -17.55 22.56
N LEU A 84 -9.36 -18.09 21.98
CA LEU A 84 -8.45 -18.98 22.68
C LEU A 84 -7.69 -18.24 23.81
N GLU A 85 -7.17 -17.05 23.53
CA GLU A 85 -6.50 -16.21 24.52
C GLU A 85 -7.44 -15.87 25.69
N ARG A 86 -8.67 -15.47 25.38
CA ARG A 86 -9.70 -15.19 26.40
C ARG A 86 -10.07 -16.43 27.21
N GLY A 87 -10.14 -17.60 26.59
CA GLY A 87 -10.39 -18.86 27.29
C GLY A 87 -9.29 -19.18 28.31
N LEU A 88 -8.03 -18.91 27.93
CA LEU A 88 -6.89 -19.06 28.84
C LEU A 88 -6.89 -18.03 29.98
N GLU A 89 -7.22 -16.77 29.69
CA GLU A 89 -7.32 -15.72 30.73
C GLU A 89 -8.40 -15.98 31.77
N LEU A 90 -9.54 -16.52 31.33
CA LEU A 90 -10.67 -16.84 32.20
C LEU A 90 -10.51 -18.15 32.97
N SER A 91 -9.60 -19.03 32.56
CA SER A 91 -9.33 -20.28 33.24
C SER A 91 -8.43 -20.06 34.45
N ASP A 92 -8.83 -20.55 35.63
CA ASP A 92 -8.00 -20.47 36.86
C ASP A 92 -6.75 -21.34 36.67
N PRO A 93 -5.54 -20.75 36.73
CA PRO A 93 -4.29 -21.51 36.60
C PRO A 93 -4.05 -22.49 37.75
N ASN A 94 -4.74 -22.34 38.88
CA ASN A 94 -4.59 -23.18 40.05
C ASN A 94 -5.62 -24.34 40.14
N ASP A 95 -6.58 -24.39 39.22
CA ASP A 95 -7.56 -25.48 39.17
C ASP A 95 -6.96 -26.71 38.48
N GLU A 96 -6.63 -27.73 39.28
CA GLU A 96 -6.07 -28.97 38.77
C GLU A 96 -7.01 -29.75 37.86
N SER A 97 -8.31 -29.55 37.98
CA SER A 97 -9.30 -30.28 37.19
C SER A 97 -9.28 -29.86 35.70
N ILE A 98 -8.94 -28.62 35.41
CA ILE A 98 -8.88 -28.05 34.06
C ILE A 98 -7.44 -27.95 33.53
N ARG A 99 -6.44 -28.25 34.34
CA ARG A 99 -5.01 -28.13 33.96
C ARG A 99 -4.68 -28.79 32.62
N PRO A 100 -5.11 -30.07 32.36
CA PRO A 100 -4.79 -30.70 31.07
C PRO A 100 -5.42 -29.99 29.87
N VAL A 101 -6.61 -29.43 30.04
CA VAL A 101 -7.31 -28.67 29.00
C VAL A 101 -6.59 -27.33 28.75
N ARG A 102 -6.18 -26.66 29.82
CA ARG A 102 -5.42 -25.40 29.76
C ARG A 102 -4.09 -25.60 29.04
N GLU A 103 -3.32 -26.62 29.40
CA GLU A 103 -2.06 -26.98 28.73
C GLU A 103 -2.28 -27.26 27.23
N GLY A 104 -3.34 -27.96 26.86
CA GLY A 104 -3.72 -28.22 25.48
C GLY A 104 -4.03 -26.93 24.72
N MET A 105 -4.76 -25.99 25.33
CA MET A 105 -5.05 -24.69 24.74
C MET A 105 -3.79 -23.84 24.57
N GLU A 106 -2.89 -23.80 25.55
CA GLU A 106 -1.60 -23.07 25.48
C GLU A 106 -0.72 -23.61 24.35
N LEU A 107 -0.63 -24.95 24.20
CA LEU A 107 0.09 -25.59 23.10
C LEU A 107 -0.53 -25.25 21.74
N THR A 108 -1.86 -25.28 21.66
CA THR A 108 -2.60 -24.94 20.43
C THR A 108 -2.36 -23.49 20.04
N LEU A 109 -2.46 -22.57 21.00
CA LEU A 109 -2.22 -21.14 20.77
C LEU A 109 -0.78 -20.89 20.33
N LYS A 110 0.19 -21.53 20.96
CA LYS A 110 1.61 -21.44 20.58
C LYS A 110 1.83 -21.90 19.13
N LEU A 111 1.30 -23.09 18.79
CA LEU A 111 1.39 -23.62 17.43
C LEU A 111 0.75 -22.68 16.41
N PHE A 112 -0.35 -22.06 16.78
CA PHE A 112 -1.06 -21.12 15.96
C PHE A 112 -0.22 -19.86 15.69
N HIS A 113 0.35 -19.26 16.73
CA HIS A 113 1.25 -18.11 16.60
C HIS A 113 2.49 -18.44 15.76
N ASP A 114 3.09 -19.62 15.96
CA ASP A 114 4.24 -20.06 15.16
C ASP A 114 3.87 -20.25 13.68
N THR A 115 2.64 -20.70 13.42
CA THR A 115 2.12 -20.80 12.06
C THR A 115 1.89 -19.43 11.44
N LEU A 116 1.25 -18.51 12.15
CA LEU A 116 1.03 -17.14 11.66
C LEU A 116 2.35 -16.44 11.30
N LYS A 117 3.39 -16.60 12.12
CA LYS A 117 4.73 -16.05 11.86
C LYS A 117 5.33 -16.54 10.55
N ARG A 118 5.10 -17.79 10.15
CA ARG A 118 5.57 -18.32 8.84
C ARG A 118 4.94 -17.58 7.66
N TYR A 119 3.75 -17.04 7.84
CA TYR A 119 3.05 -16.21 6.85
C TYR A 119 3.24 -14.71 7.06
N GLN A 120 4.29 -14.33 7.84
CA GLN A 120 4.62 -12.93 8.13
C GLN A 120 3.49 -12.15 8.84
N LEU A 121 2.66 -12.86 9.61
CA LEU A 121 1.74 -12.28 10.57
C LEU A 121 2.42 -12.22 11.94
N GLU A 122 2.60 -11.00 12.43
CA GLU A 122 3.28 -10.73 13.71
C GLU A 122 2.28 -10.13 14.69
N ALA A 123 2.23 -10.69 15.91
CA ALA A 123 1.42 -10.15 16.98
C ALA A 123 2.09 -8.91 17.58
N VAL A 124 1.29 -7.86 17.81
CA VAL A 124 1.68 -6.65 18.52
C VAL A 124 1.05 -6.70 19.92
N ASP A 125 1.89 -6.97 20.93
CA ASP A 125 1.52 -6.99 22.33
C ASP A 125 2.31 -5.89 23.06
N PRO A 126 1.73 -4.68 23.17
CA PRO A 126 2.43 -3.52 23.71
C PRO A 126 2.33 -3.38 25.23
N HIS A 127 2.05 -4.42 25.98
CA HIS A 127 1.93 -4.34 27.45
C HIS A 127 3.19 -3.70 28.08
N GLY A 128 3.00 -2.64 28.85
CA GLY A 128 4.09 -1.88 29.48
C GLY A 128 4.87 -0.95 28.55
N ALA A 129 4.61 -0.97 27.24
CA ALA A 129 5.27 -0.09 26.28
C ALA A 129 4.59 1.28 26.17
N PRO A 130 5.26 2.33 25.67
CA PRO A 130 4.64 3.60 25.35
C PRO A 130 3.50 3.43 24.33
N PHE A 131 2.43 4.21 24.49
CA PHE A 131 1.32 4.20 23.56
C PHE A 131 1.75 4.78 22.19
N ASN A 132 1.50 4.04 21.13
CA ASN A 132 1.73 4.48 19.76
C ASN A 132 0.42 4.45 18.94
N PRO A 133 -0.11 5.62 18.51
CA PRO A 133 -1.36 5.67 17.76
C PRO A 133 -1.34 4.96 16.40
N GLU A 134 -0.15 4.70 15.83
CA GLU A 134 -0.01 3.98 14.56
C GLU A 134 -0.37 2.49 14.68
N HIS A 135 -0.17 1.89 15.86
CA HIS A 135 -0.34 0.45 16.10
C HIS A 135 -1.35 0.13 17.20
N HIS A 136 -1.72 1.13 18.03
CA HIS A 136 -2.55 0.93 19.20
C HIS A 136 -3.82 1.77 19.12
N GLN A 137 -4.91 1.21 19.61
CA GLN A 137 -6.19 1.88 19.80
C GLN A 137 -6.50 1.96 21.29
N ALA A 138 -6.47 3.16 21.85
CA ALA A 138 -6.85 3.39 23.25
C ALA A 138 -8.37 3.23 23.42
N MET A 139 -8.78 2.32 24.30
CA MET A 139 -10.18 2.08 24.65
C MET A 139 -10.59 2.86 25.92
N ALA A 140 -9.66 2.99 26.84
CA ALA A 140 -9.86 3.71 28.10
C ALA A 140 -8.56 4.33 28.60
N LEU A 141 -8.70 5.34 29.46
CA LEU A 141 -7.62 5.93 30.22
C LEU A 141 -7.81 5.58 31.69
N GLU A 142 -6.78 5.05 32.33
CA GLU A 142 -6.81 4.65 33.72
C GLU A 142 -5.67 5.33 34.51
N GLU A 143 -5.95 5.81 35.71
CA GLU A 143 -4.94 6.42 36.58
C GLU A 143 -4.00 5.35 37.13
N SER A 144 -2.71 5.57 36.97
CA SER A 144 -1.69 4.68 37.52
C SER A 144 -0.54 5.47 38.13
N THR A 145 -0.08 4.98 39.27
CA THR A 145 1.12 5.48 39.95
C THR A 145 2.33 4.59 39.70
N HIS A 146 2.11 3.41 39.08
CA HIS A 146 3.16 2.38 38.89
C HIS A 146 3.79 2.42 37.52
N VAL A 147 3.11 3.04 36.55
CA VAL A 147 3.54 3.08 35.14
C VAL A 147 3.57 4.53 34.69
N GLU A 148 4.54 4.88 33.85
CA GLU A 148 4.63 6.23 33.30
C GLU A 148 3.36 6.63 32.54
N PRO A 149 2.94 7.90 32.64
CA PRO A 149 1.81 8.39 31.87
C PRO A 149 2.00 8.13 30.36
N ASN A 150 0.91 7.87 29.65
CA ASN A 150 0.89 7.54 28.24
C ASN A 150 1.56 6.19 27.88
N SER A 151 1.56 5.24 28.80
CA SER A 151 2.02 3.86 28.60
C SER A 151 0.84 2.90 28.62
N VAL A 152 1.00 1.74 28.01
CA VAL A 152 -0.05 0.70 27.94
C VAL A 152 -0.10 -0.07 29.25
N LEU A 153 -1.21 0.06 29.97
CA LEU A 153 -1.46 -0.67 31.22
C LEU A 153 -1.96 -2.08 30.98
N LYS A 154 -2.87 -2.23 30.03
CA LYS A 154 -3.52 -3.51 29.73
C LYS A 154 -3.79 -3.61 28.23
N VAL A 155 -3.63 -4.80 27.70
CA VAL A 155 -4.00 -5.15 26.33
C VAL A 155 -5.27 -5.99 26.38
N PHE A 156 -6.38 -5.48 25.86
CA PHE A 156 -7.63 -6.24 25.73
C PHE A 156 -7.62 -7.18 24.54
N GLN A 157 -6.94 -6.74 23.48
CA GLN A 157 -6.88 -7.48 22.23
C GLN A 157 -5.56 -7.16 21.55
N LYS A 158 -4.79 -8.17 21.21
CA LYS A 158 -3.51 -8.00 20.51
C LYS A 158 -3.71 -7.46 19.12
N GLY A 159 -2.82 -6.57 18.70
CA GLY A 159 -2.71 -6.11 17.34
C GLY A 159 -2.00 -7.13 16.45
N TYR A 160 -2.10 -6.95 15.13
CA TYR A 160 -1.38 -7.80 14.18
C TYR A 160 -0.89 -6.99 12.99
N LEU A 161 0.31 -7.36 12.53
CA LEU A 161 0.93 -6.85 11.31
C LEU A 161 1.03 -7.99 10.29
N LEU A 162 0.74 -7.71 9.02
CA LEU A 162 0.99 -8.61 7.89
C LEU A 162 2.08 -8.02 7.01
N SER A 163 3.23 -8.67 6.94
CA SER A 163 4.38 -8.19 6.15
C SER A 163 4.75 -6.71 6.46
N GLY A 164 4.70 -6.33 7.74
CA GLY A 164 4.98 -4.97 8.21
C GLY A 164 3.85 -3.95 8.05
N ARG A 165 2.72 -4.32 7.45
CA ARG A 165 1.53 -3.46 7.36
C ARG A 165 0.55 -3.79 8.48
N LEU A 166 0.00 -2.75 9.11
CA LEU A 166 -1.02 -2.92 10.13
C LEU A 166 -2.28 -3.58 9.56
N LEU A 167 -2.62 -4.74 10.13
CA LEU A 167 -3.84 -5.49 9.84
C LEU A 167 -4.96 -5.10 10.82
N ARG A 168 -4.61 -5.04 12.12
CA ARG A 168 -5.50 -4.68 13.21
C ARG A 168 -4.70 -4.01 14.33
N PRO A 169 -5.10 -2.84 14.86
CA PRO A 169 -4.45 -2.23 16.02
C PRO A 169 -4.68 -3.05 17.29
N ALA A 170 -3.74 -2.96 18.23
CA ALA A 170 -3.95 -3.50 19.58
C ALA A 170 -4.92 -2.61 20.35
N MET A 171 -5.96 -3.20 20.97
CA MET A 171 -6.91 -2.48 21.81
C MET A 171 -6.37 -2.45 23.24
N VAL A 172 -6.09 -1.24 23.74
CA VAL A 172 -5.34 -1.06 24.97
C VAL A 172 -5.99 -0.09 25.94
N VAL A 173 -5.64 -0.23 27.23
CA VAL A 173 -5.87 0.80 28.25
C VAL A 173 -4.56 1.55 28.45
N VAL A 174 -4.63 2.86 28.45
CA VAL A 174 -3.46 3.75 28.55
C VAL A 174 -3.45 4.42 29.92
N SER A 175 -2.26 4.50 30.52
CA SER A 175 -2.05 5.20 31.78
C SER A 175 -2.20 6.71 31.62
N LYS A 176 -2.87 7.35 32.57
CA LYS A 176 -2.80 8.80 32.78
C LYS A 176 -2.21 9.09 34.17
N ALA A 177 -1.62 10.26 34.30
CA ALA A 177 -1.17 10.71 35.61
C ALA A 177 -2.35 10.78 36.59
N PRO A 178 -2.16 10.40 37.86
CA PRO A 178 -3.20 10.56 38.89
C PRO A 178 -3.63 12.02 38.93
N SER A 179 -4.94 12.27 38.97
CA SER A 179 -5.47 13.60 39.20
C SER A 179 -5.17 13.98 40.66
N VAL A 180 -4.26 14.93 40.85
CA VAL A 180 -4.10 15.55 42.17
C VAL A 180 -5.40 16.30 42.46
N ALA A 181 -6.18 15.81 43.43
CA ALA A 181 -7.37 16.51 43.86
C ALA A 181 -6.98 17.96 44.23
N PRO A 182 -7.71 18.98 43.76
CA PRO A 182 -7.41 20.34 44.16
C PRO A 182 -7.43 20.42 45.68
N PRO A 183 -6.49 21.16 46.31
CA PRO A 183 -6.48 21.31 47.76
C PRO A 183 -7.85 21.80 48.20
N SER A 184 -8.46 21.09 49.15
CA SER A 184 -9.67 21.54 49.80
C SER A 184 -9.36 22.92 50.45
N ILE A 185 -9.99 23.96 49.90
CA ILE A 185 -9.95 25.29 50.56
C ILE A 185 -10.82 25.12 51.78
N ASP A 186 -10.19 24.96 52.95
CA ASP A 186 -10.87 25.09 54.22
C ASP A 186 -11.37 26.53 54.32
N GLU A 187 -12.64 26.70 54.03
CA GLU A 187 -13.40 27.93 54.26
C GLU A 187 -13.67 28.00 55.77
N GLN A 188 -12.66 28.44 56.55
CA GLN A 188 -12.84 28.88 57.93
C GLN A 188 -12.93 30.42 57.94
N ALA A 189 -14.14 30.87 57.92
CA ALA A 189 -14.48 32.24 58.33
C ALA A 189 -15.12 32.22 59.73
#